data_fbc9a2f5223e118034b48921ecd32e4f
#
_entry.id   fbc9a2f5223e118034b48921ecd32e4f
#
_cell.length_a   1.000
_cell.length_b   1.000
_cell.length_c   1.000
_cell.angle_alpha   90.00
_cell.angle_beta   90.00
_cell.angle_gamma   90.00
#
_symmetry.space_group_name_H-M   'P 1'
#
loop_
_entity.id
_entity.type
_entity.pdbx_description
1 polymer ?
#
loop_
_entity_poly.entity_id
_entity_poly.type
_entity_poly.pdbx_seq_one_letter_code
_entity_poly.pdbx_strand_id
1 'polypeptide(L)'
;MTGDVDQALFEGLFGRAIEVDATLAATLKTHGYDGSRAVDRYPGHVLAACIEAARAHVHPGLPAEEGLRQLGQAFVKGFRETILGKVVTTALPILGPARFLPRLPGRFRSIRSDATVVVEVTSAQTATLVFSDPLPLGPFFAGVLDGALRVAKAEDPKVTLTPTASGYRLDVSW
;
A
#
# COMPACT_ATOMS: atom_id res chain seq x y z
N MET A 1 -22.64 1.15 4.64
CA MET A 1 -21.56 0.25 5.01
C MET A 1 -20.44 1.09 5.59
N THR A 2 -19.99 0.75 6.76
CA THR A 2 -18.88 1.39 7.46
C THR A 2 -17.62 1.30 6.62
N GLY A 3 -16.79 2.30 6.65
CA GLY A 3 -15.55 2.35 5.86
C GLY A 3 -14.64 1.16 6.10
N ASP A 4 -14.03 0.68 5.03
CA ASP A 4 -13.27 -0.57 5.00
C ASP A 4 -11.76 -0.34 5.11
N VAL A 5 -11.31 0.91 4.92
CA VAL A 5 -9.90 1.31 4.87
C VAL A 5 -9.56 2.18 6.07
N ASP A 6 -8.54 1.78 6.81
CA ASP A 6 -8.05 2.53 7.97
C ASP A 6 -7.44 3.87 7.57
N GLN A 7 -7.70 4.92 8.35
CA GLN A 7 -7.15 6.26 8.15
C GLN A 7 -5.62 6.27 8.03
N ALA A 8 -4.93 5.35 8.68
CA ALA A 8 -3.46 5.32 8.65
C ALA A 8 -2.88 5.16 7.22
N LEU A 9 -3.63 4.54 6.28
CA LEU A 9 -3.24 4.52 4.87
C LEU A 9 -3.23 5.92 4.26
N PHE A 10 -4.25 6.71 4.54
CA PHE A 10 -4.35 8.10 4.06
C PHE A 10 -3.31 9.00 4.75
N GLU A 11 -3.15 8.89 6.06
CA GLU A 11 -2.13 9.64 6.80
C GLU A 11 -0.72 9.32 6.29
N GLY A 12 -0.40 8.05 6.09
CA GLY A 12 0.90 7.62 5.58
C GLY A 12 1.21 8.19 4.20
N LEU A 13 0.22 8.22 3.30
CA LEU A 13 0.40 8.73 1.95
C LEU A 13 0.31 10.27 1.89
N PHE A 14 -0.82 10.83 2.30
CA PHE A 14 -1.14 12.25 2.11
C PHE A 14 -0.65 13.16 3.24
N GLY A 15 -0.40 12.61 4.41
CA GLY A 15 0.12 13.36 5.54
C GLY A 15 1.64 13.30 5.69
N ARG A 16 2.31 12.31 5.07
CA ARG A 16 3.73 12.02 5.32
C ARG A 16 4.57 11.76 4.07
N ALA A 17 4.03 11.05 3.06
CA ALA A 17 4.84 10.56 1.94
C ALA A 17 4.96 11.54 0.79
N ILE A 18 3.91 12.31 0.53
CA ILE A 18 3.85 13.27 -0.58
C ILE A 18 3.42 14.65 -0.09
N GLU A 19 3.83 15.67 -0.81
CA GLU A 19 3.35 17.03 -0.58
C GLU A 19 1.94 17.17 -1.18
N VAL A 20 0.99 17.59 -0.36
CA VAL A 20 -0.39 17.85 -0.77
C VAL A 20 -0.60 19.36 -0.87
N ASP A 21 -0.46 19.90 -2.08
CA ASP A 21 -0.76 21.30 -2.36
C ASP A 21 -2.27 21.58 -2.41
N ALA A 22 -2.65 22.84 -2.59
CA ALA A 22 -4.06 23.25 -2.63
C ALA A 22 -4.86 22.56 -3.75
N THR A 23 -4.22 22.29 -4.89
CA THR A 23 -4.85 21.65 -6.07
C THR A 23 -5.15 20.19 -5.78
N LEU A 24 -4.16 19.45 -5.28
CA LEU A 24 -4.35 18.05 -4.90
C LEU A 24 -5.35 17.95 -3.74
N ALA A 25 -5.25 18.80 -2.72
CA ALA A 25 -6.20 18.81 -1.59
C ALA A 25 -7.65 19.00 -2.05
N ALA A 26 -7.91 19.92 -2.98
CA ALA A 26 -9.23 20.13 -3.56
C ALA A 26 -9.71 18.88 -4.31
N THR A 27 -8.84 18.25 -5.10
CA THR A 27 -9.15 17.01 -5.83
C THR A 27 -9.46 15.84 -4.87
N LEU A 28 -8.65 15.65 -3.83
CA LEU A 28 -8.89 14.61 -2.81
C LEU A 28 -10.24 14.80 -2.12
N LYS A 29 -10.64 16.06 -1.85
CA LYS A 29 -11.96 16.38 -1.29
C LYS A 29 -13.10 15.96 -2.20
N THR A 30 -13.00 16.14 -3.51
CA THR A 30 -14.04 15.69 -4.46
C THR A 30 -14.20 14.18 -4.47
N HIS A 31 -13.14 13.43 -4.11
CA HIS A 31 -13.15 11.97 -3.98
C HIS A 31 -13.56 11.49 -2.57
N GLY A 32 -13.83 12.41 -1.64
CA GLY A 32 -14.32 12.06 -0.31
C GLY A 32 -13.27 12.03 0.80
N TYR A 33 -12.00 12.41 0.52
CA TYR A 33 -10.97 12.55 1.53
C TYR A 33 -10.71 14.03 1.84
N ASP A 34 -10.92 14.39 3.11
CA ASP A 34 -10.58 15.71 3.65
C ASP A 34 -9.60 15.53 4.81
N GLY A 35 -8.32 15.82 4.59
CA GLY A 35 -7.26 15.69 5.59
C GLY A 35 -7.44 16.57 6.85
N SER A 36 -8.35 17.56 6.80
CA SER A 36 -8.70 18.37 7.98
C SER A 36 -9.74 17.72 8.89
N ARG A 37 -10.36 16.61 8.47
CA ARG A 37 -11.42 15.91 9.21
C ARG A 37 -10.87 14.62 9.82
N ALA A 38 -11.16 14.41 11.10
CA ALA A 38 -10.88 13.13 11.75
C ALA A 38 -11.95 12.11 11.33
N VAL A 39 -11.55 11.11 10.54
CA VAL A 39 -12.37 9.99 10.10
C VAL A 39 -11.56 8.73 10.28
N ASP A 40 -12.02 7.80 11.10
CA ASP A 40 -11.25 6.59 11.44
C ASP A 40 -11.11 5.62 10.25
N ARG A 41 -12.14 5.52 9.42
CA ARG A 41 -12.17 4.60 8.27
C ARG A 41 -12.90 5.21 7.08
N TYR A 42 -12.41 4.90 5.88
CA TYR A 42 -12.97 5.36 4.60
C TYR A 42 -13.46 4.17 3.76
N PRO A 43 -14.45 4.36 2.86
CA PRO A 43 -14.79 3.36 1.85
C PRO A 43 -13.60 3.05 0.94
N GLY A 44 -13.45 1.78 0.49
CA GLY A 44 -12.34 1.37 -0.37
C GLY A 44 -12.22 2.17 -1.67
N HIS A 45 -13.36 2.52 -2.32
CA HIS A 45 -13.35 3.31 -3.55
C HIS A 45 -12.76 4.72 -3.37
N VAL A 46 -12.88 5.31 -2.16
CA VAL A 46 -12.25 6.60 -1.85
C VAL A 46 -10.74 6.47 -1.89
N LEU A 47 -10.19 5.38 -1.32
CA LEU A 47 -8.74 5.12 -1.39
C LEU A 47 -8.26 5.02 -2.84
N ALA A 48 -8.93 4.22 -3.67
CA ALA A 48 -8.53 4.02 -5.07
C ALA A 48 -8.56 5.33 -5.86
N ALA A 49 -9.63 6.12 -5.72
CA ALA A 49 -9.77 7.41 -6.38
C ALA A 49 -8.69 8.41 -5.92
N CYS A 50 -8.40 8.46 -4.62
CA CYS A 50 -7.38 9.35 -4.05
C CYS A 50 -5.96 8.93 -4.48
N ILE A 51 -5.65 7.64 -4.54
CA ILE A 51 -4.36 7.14 -5.01
C ILE A 51 -4.16 7.50 -6.49
N GLU A 52 -5.18 7.33 -7.34
CA GLU A 52 -5.09 7.69 -8.76
C GLU A 52 -4.93 9.20 -8.96
N ALA A 53 -5.66 10.02 -8.20
CA ALA A 53 -5.50 11.46 -8.22
C ALA A 53 -4.08 11.88 -7.83
N ALA A 54 -3.53 11.28 -6.77
CA ALA A 54 -2.16 11.52 -6.35
C ALA A 54 -1.13 11.11 -7.41
N ARG A 55 -1.32 9.93 -8.04
CA ARG A 55 -0.46 9.48 -9.13
C ARG A 55 -0.46 10.48 -10.29
N ALA A 56 -1.64 10.92 -10.71
CA ALA A 56 -1.76 11.87 -11.82
C ALA A 56 -1.11 13.23 -11.49
N HIS A 57 -1.16 13.64 -10.22
CA HIS A 57 -0.58 14.91 -9.76
C HIS A 57 0.94 14.84 -9.58
N VAL A 58 1.43 13.77 -8.91
CA VAL A 58 2.87 13.65 -8.55
C VAL A 58 3.70 13.10 -9.72
N HIS A 59 3.11 12.23 -10.54
CA HIS A 59 3.80 11.53 -11.63
C HIS A 59 3.08 11.68 -12.98
N PRO A 60 2.79 12.91 -13.45
CA PRO A 60 1.97 13.12 -14.65
C PRO A 60 2.61 12.59 -15.95
N GLY A 61 3.94 12.46 -15.96
CA GLY A 61 4.70 11.99 -17.14
C GLY A 61 5.02 10.51 -17.15
N LEU A 62 4.66 9.76 -16.10
CA LEU A 62 4.94 8.32 -16.02
C LEU A 62 3.75 7.49 -16.50
N PRO A 63 4.01 6.28 -17.07
CA PRO A 63 2.97 5.27 -17.24
C PRO A 63 2.24 5.03 -15.91
N ALA A 64 0.92 4.80 -15.96
CA ALA A 64 0.10 4.69 -14.75
C ALA A 64 0.60 3.63 -13.77
N GLU A 65 0.98 2.46 -14.27
CA GLU A 65 1.52 1.37 -13.43
C GLU A 65 2.80 1.77 -12.71
N GLU A 66 3.74 2.41 -13.42
CA GLU A 66 5.00 2.87 -12.85
C GLU A 66 4.78 3.96 -11.80
N GLY A 67 3.94 4.96 -12.10
CA GLY A 67 3.60 6.03 -11.16
C GLY A 67 2.94 5.50 -9.89
N LEU A 68 2.02 4.52 -10.02
CA LEU A 68 1.41 3.86 -8.87
C LEU A 68 2.43 3.07 -8.04
N ARG A 69 3.36 2.36 -8.69
CA ARG A 69 4.43 1.62 -8.00
C ARG A 69 5.35 2.55 -7.21
N GLN A 70 5.78 3.67 -7.81
CA GLN A 70 6.59 4.67 -7.11
C GLN A 70 5.83 5.30 -5.93
N LEU A 71 4.54 5.56 -6.09
CA LEU A 71 3.70 6.07 -5.01
C LEU A 71 3.57 5.06 -3.86
N GLY A 72 3.48 3.76 -4.16
CA GLY A 72 3.49 2.69 -3.16
C GLY A 72 4.81 2.62 -2.38
N GLN A 73 5.95 2.79 -3.05
CA GLN A 73 7.26 2.86 -2.38
C GLN A 73 7.37 4.10 -1.49
N ALA A 74 6.89 5.25 -1.96
CA ALA A 74 6.85 6.49 -1.17
C ALA A 74 5.94 6.33 0.06
N PHE A 75 4.78 5.68 -0.10
CA PHE A 75 3.87 5.38 1.00
C PHE A 75 4.57 4.67 2.15
N VAL A 76 5.42 3.67 1.91
CA VAL A 76 6.12 2.94 2.98
C VAL A 76 6.98 3.88 3.83
N LYS A 77 7.64 4.85 3.21
CA LYS A 77 8.45 5.86 3.93
C LYS A 77 7.57 6.71 4.84
N GLY A 78 6.46 7.23 4.32
CA GLY A 78 5.54 8.05 5.10
C GLY A 78 4.78 7.26 6.17
N PHE A 79 4.34 6.04 5.85
CA PHE A 79 3.63 5.18 6.80
C PHE A 79 4.47 4.86 8.04
N ARG A 80 5.77 4.67 7.89
CA ARG A 80 6.71 4.45 9.02
C ARG A 80 6.73 5.61 10.03
N GLU A 81 6.30 6.79 9.64
CA GLU A 81 6.22 7.96 10.51
C GLU A 81 4.91 8.04 11.30
N THR A 82 3.88 7.30 10.88
CA THR A 82 2.61 7.21 11.61
C THR A 82 2.75 6.35 12.87
N ILE A 83 1.82 6.49 13.81
CA ILE A 83 1.80 5.68 15.05
C ILE A 83 1.69 4.19 14.70
N LEU A 84 0.72 3.84 13.86
CA LEU A 84 0.50 2.46 13.41
C LEU A 84 1.70 1.92 12.62
N GLY A 85 2.23 2.74 11.73
CA GLY A 85 3.39 2.40 10.92
C GLY A 85 4.64 2.11 11.74
N LYS A 86 4.92 2.87 12.78
CA LYS A 86 6.03 2.61 13.72
C LYS A 86 5.89 1.24 14.36
N VAL A 87 4.70 0.89 14.86
CA VAL A 87 4.44 -0.42 15.47
C VAL A 87 4.65 -1.56 14.46
N VAL A 88 4.14 -1.40 13.24
CA VAL A 88 4.23 -2.44 12.21
C VAL A 88 5.67 -2.59 11.69
N THR A 89 6.37 -1.49 11.42
CA THR A 89 7.65 -1.52 10.69
C THR A 89 8.88 -1.67 11.58
N THR A 90 8.80 -1.38 12.90
CA THR A 90 9.93 -1.53 13.82
C THR A 90 10.44 -2.97 13.88
N ALA A 91 9.56 -3.95 13.76
CA ALA A 91 9.94 -5.36 13.79
C ALA A 91 10.48 -5.89 12.45
N LEU A 92 10.22 -5.21 11.31
CA LEU A 92 10.58 -5.73 9.99
C LEU A 92 12.08 -6.03 9.82
N PRO A 93 13.03 -5.14 10.23
CA PRO A 93 14.46 -5.41 10.09
C PRO A 93 14.96 -6.59 10.94
N ILE A 94 14.22 -6.92 12.02
CA ILE A 94 14.56 -8.02 12.93
C ILE A 94 13.99 -9.35 12.41
N LEU A 95 12.76 -9.30 11.88
CA LEU A 95 12.08 -10.49 11.38
C LEU A 95 12.64 -10.96 10.03
N GLY A 96 13.02 -10.03 9.17
CA GLY A 96 13.35 -10.30 7.78
C GLY A 96 12.13 -10.73 6.95
N PRO A 97 12.28 -10.84 5.61
CA PRO A 97 11.17 -11.14 4.70
C PRO A 97 10.45 -12.46 5.03
N ALA A 98 11.20 -13.54 5.22
CA ALA A 98 10.65 -14.88 5.44
C ALA A 98 9.72 -14.98 6.66
N ARG A 99 9.94 -14.17 7.69
CA ARG A 99 9.12 -14.20 8.91
C ARG A 99 8.02 -13.14 8.92
N PHE A 100 8.19 -12.04 8.17
CA PHE A 100 7.16 -11.00 8.13
C PHE A 100 6.05 -11.32 7.13
N LEU A 101 6.36 -11.86 5.94
CA LEU A 101 5.37 -12.15 4.90
C LEU A 101 4.22 -13.04 5.38
N PRO A 102 4.43 -14.15 6.10
CA PRO A 102 3.34 -14.97 6.62
C PRO A 102 2.40 -14.25 7.61
N ARG A 103 2.85 -13.11 8.18
CA ARG A 103 2.05 -12.31 9.11
C ARG A 103 1.23 -11.21 8.41
N LEU A 104 1.51 -10.99 7.12
CA LEU A 104 0.86 -9.94 6.33
C LEU A 104 -0.67 -10.09 6.28
N PRO A 105 -1.26 -11.30 6.11
CA PRO A 105 -2.72 -11.43 6.01
C PRO A 105 -3.47 -10.84 7.21
N GLY A 106 -3.01 -11.11 8.42
CA GLY A 106 -3.63 -10.57 9.63
C GLY A 106 -3.50 -9.05 9.74
N ARG A 107 -2.33 -8.51 9.38
CA ARG A 107 -2.09 -7.06 9.38
C ARG A 107 -2.86 -6.35 8.28
N PHE A 108 -2.92 -6.94 7.09
CA PHE A 108 -3.65 -6.38 5.96
C PHE A 108 -5.14 -6.25 6.26
N ARG A 109 -5.76 -7.29 6.86
CA ARG A 109 -7.17 -7.26 7.25
C ARG A 109 -7.50 -6.17 8.26
N SER A 110 -6.59 -5.82 9.17
CA SER A 110 -6.83 -4.73 10.13
C SER A 110 -6.82 -3.35 9.46
N ILE A 111 -6.10 -3.21 8.34
CA ILE A 111 -5.97 -1.95 7.59
C ILE A 111 -7.02 -1.87 6.47
N ARG A 112 -7.33 -3.00 5.82
CA ARG A 112 -8.29 -3.12 4.72
C ARG A 112 -9.19 -4.33 4.93
N SER A 113 -10.46 -4.10 5.28
CA SER A 113 -11.45 -5.17 5.48
C SER A 113 -12.19 -5.57 4.20
N ASP A 114 -12.08 -4.76 3.14
CA ASP A 114 -12.70 -4.97 1.83
C ASP A 114 -11.89 -5.88 0.89
N ALA A 115 -10.68 -6.24 1.27
CA ALA A 115 -9.80 -7.09 0.50
C ALA A 115 -9.10 -8.14 1.38
N THR A 116 -8.64 -9.21 0.77
CA THR A 116 -7.91 -10.28 1.48
C THR A 116 -6.61 -10.59 0.75
N VAL A 117 -5.64 -11.12 1.49
CA VAL A 117 -4.40 -11.65 0.93
C VAL A 117 -4.11 -13.02 1.50
N VAL A 118 -3.67 -13.92 0.65
CA VAL A 118 -3.12 -15.24 1.02
C VAL A 118 -1.64 -15.22 0.67
N VAL A 119 -0.80 -15.70 1.58
CA VAL A 119 0.66 -15.75 1.39
C VAL A 119 1.11 -17.19 1.42
N GLU A 120 1.83 -17.60 0.39
CA GLU A 120 2.50 -18.90 0.27
C GLU A 120 4.00 -18.67 0.15
N VAL A 121 4.77 -19.11 1.13
CA VAL A 121 6.24 -19.10 1.07
C VAL A 121 6.66 -20.30 0.25
N THR A 122 7.23 -20.08 -0.92
CA THR A 122 7.58 -21.11 -1.90
C THR A 122 9.02 -21.61 -1.76
N SER A 123 9.89 -20.80 -1.13
CA SER A 123 11.27 -21.18 -0.78
C SER A 123 11.81 -20.30 0.36
N ALA A 124 13.08 -20.48 0.70
CA ALA A 124 13.74 -19.63 1.71
C ALA A 124 13.79 -18.14 1.31
N GLN A 125 13.69 -17.83 0.01
CA GLN A 125 13.84 -16.47 -0.54
C GLN A 125 12.73 -16.09 -1.53
N THR A 126 11.65 -16.85 -1.59
CA THR A 126 10.53 -16.57 -2.50
C THR A 126 9.19 -16.80 -1.83
N ALA A 127 8.21 -16.00 -2.22
CA ALA A 127 6.81 -16.18 -1.82
C ALA A 127 5.87 -15.69 -2.92
N THR A 128 4.66 -16.22 -2.91
CA THR A 128 3.53 -15.74 -3.72
C THR A 128 2.48 -15.15 -2.80
N LEU A 129 1.98 -13.96 -3.15
CA LEU A 129 0.90 -13.29 -2.45
C LEU A 129 -0.28 -13.15 -3.42
N VAL A 130 -1.42 -13.72 -3.07
CA VAL A 130 -2.65 -13.63 -3.88
C VAL A 130 -3.63 -12.71 -3.16
N PHE A 131 -3.96 -11.60 -3.82
CA PHE A 131 -4.92 -10.61 -3.35
C PHE A 131 -6.27 -10.82 -4.02
N SER A 132 -7.31 -10.98 -3.21
CA SER A 132 -8.70 -10.78 -3.65
C SER A 132 -9.07 -9.34 -3.32
N ASP A 133 -8.93 -8.47 -4.30
CA ASP A 133 -9.10 -7.02 -4.16
C ASP A 133 -9.95 -6.50 -5.33
N PRO A 134 -11.15 -5.93 -5.06
CA PRO A 134 -12.01 -5.38 -6.10
C PRO A 134 -11.49 -4.07 -6.71
N LEU A 135 -10.42 -3.50 -6.13
CA LEU A 135 -9.89 -2.21 -6.55
C LEU A 135 -8.62 -2.38 -7.41
N PRO A 136 -8.37 -1.49 -8.40
CA PRO A 136 -7.22 -1.58 -9.30
C PRO A 136 -5.92 -1.09 -8.62
N LEU A 137 -5.63 -1.58 -7.43
CA LEU A 137 -4.50 -1.13 -6.59
C LEU A 137 -3.27 -2.04 -6.68
N GLY A 138 -3.26 -3.04 -7.56
CA GLY A 138 -2.15 -3.99 -7.71
C GLY A 138 -0.78 -3.32 -7.87
N PRO A 139 -0.58 -2.37 -8.80
CA PRO A 139 0.70 -1.69 -8.96
C PRO A 139 1.13 -0.90 -7.71
N PHE A 140 0.19 -0.24 -7.04
CA PHE A 140 0.46 0.47 -5.79
C PHE A 140 0.95 -0.49 -4.69
N PHE A 141 0.25 -1.60 -4.47
CA PHE A 141 0.66 -2.59 -3.47
C PHE A 141 1.93 -3.37 -3.86
N ALA A 142 2.23 -3.51 -5.15
CA ALA A 142 3.53 -4.01 -5.59
C ALA A 142 4.66 -3.07 -5.14
N GLY A 143 4.47 -1.76 -5.25
CA GLY A 143 5.40 -0.75 -4.72
C GLY A 143 5.50 -0.76 -3.20
N VAL A 144 4.37 -0.90 -2.49
CA VAL A 144 4.34 -1.06 -1.02
C VAL A 144 5.14 -2.27 -0.59
N LEU A 145 4.95 -3.41 -1.27
CA LEU A 145 5.66 -4.64 -0.92
C LEU A 145 7.16 -4.55 -1.20
N ASP A 146 7.57 -3.97 -2.33
CA ASP A 146 8.97 -3.70 -2.62
C ASP A 146 9.61 -2.82 -1.52
N GLY A 147 8.97 -1.73 -1.14
CA GLY A 147 9.43 -0.88 -0.06
C GLY A 147 9.51 -1.59 1.30
N ALA A 148 8.51 -2.41 1.63
CA ALA A 148 8.48 -3.18 2.88
C ALA A 148 9.59 -4.24 2.94
N LEU A 149 9.87 -4.92 1.82
CA LEU A 149 10.96 -5.89 1.71
C LEU A 149 12.32 -5.23 1.93
N ARG A 150 12.55 -4.03 1.36
CA ARG A 150 13.77 -3.24 1.61
C ARG A 150 13.90 -2.84 3.09
N VAL A 151 12.82 -2.43 3.74
CA VAL A 151 12.80 -2.18 5.18
C VAL A 151 13.13 -3.44 5.97
N ALA A 152 12.67 -4.61 5.52
CA ALA A 152 12.99 -5.92 6.10
C ALA A 152 14.40 -6.43 5.74
N LYS A 153 15.25 -5.59 5.15
CA LYS A 153 16.64 -5.87 4.77
C LYS A 153 16.78 -6.95 3.67
N ALA A 154 15.82 -7.06 2.77
CA ALA A 154 16.02 -7.78 1.51
C ALA A 154 17.11 -7.07 0.69
N GLU A 155 18.08 -7.81 0.14
CA GLU A 155 19.22 -7.20 -0.56
C GLU A 155 18.84 -6.69 -1.97
N ASP A 156 18.10 -7.44 -2.75
CA ASP A 156 17.63 -7.07 -4.09
C ASP A 156 16.21 -7.59 -4.31
N PRO A 157 15.20 -7.04 -3.62
CA PRO A 157 13.85 -7.55 -3.73
C PRO A 157 13.29 -7.33 -5.13
N LYS A 158 12.63 -8.37 -5.65
CA LYS A 158 11.89 -8.31 -6.91
C LYS A 158 10.42 -8.61 -6.64
N VAL A 159 9.55 -7.77 -7.18
CA VAL A 159 8.11 -7.92 -7.06
C VAL A 159 7.50 -7.89 -8.44
N THR A 160 6.95 -9.02 -8.88
CA THR A 160 6.27 -9.18 -10.16
C THR A 160 4.76 -9.22 -9.95
N LEU A 161 4.03 -8.35 -10.65
CA LEU A 161 2.59 -8.25 -10.61
C LEU A 161 1.97 -9.05 -11.76
N THR A 162 0.97 -9.86 -11.45
CA THR A 162 0.13 -10.56 -12.43
C THR A 162 -1.34 -10.33 -12.08
N PRO A 163 -2.16 -9.75 -12.97
CA PRO A 163 -3.61 -9.63 -12.77
C PRO A 163 -4.27 -11.01 -12.65
N THR A 164 -5.33 -11.10 -11.84
CA THR A 164 -6.17 -12.30 -11.70
C THR A 164 -7.65 -11.94 -11.86
N ALA A 165 -8.52 -12.93 -11.97
CA ALA A 165 -9.96 -12.69 -12.12
C ALA A 165 -10.60 -11.96 -10.92
N SER A 166 -10.03 -12.10 -9.71
CA SER A 166 -10.57 -11.51 -8.47
C SER A 166 -9.67 -10.43 -7.87
N GLY A 167 -8.60 -10.03 -8.56
CA GLY A 167 -7.65 -9.06 -8.04
C GLY A 167 -6.28 -9.19 -8.70
N TYR A 168 -5.25 -9.55 -7.95
CA TYR A 168 -3.88 -9.66 -8.48
C TYR A 168 -3.01 -10.62 -7.65
N ARG A 169 -1.94 -11.08 -8.27
CA ARG A 169 -0.89 -11.88 -7.66
C ARG A 169 0.42 -11.10 -7.67
N LEU A 170 1.15 -11.16 -6.57
CA LEU A 170 2.51 -10.65 -6.45
C LEU A 170 3.46 -11.82 -6.17
N ASP A 171 4.36 -12.12 -7.10
CA ASP A 171 5.45 -13.05 -6.89
C ASP A 171 6.66 -12.24 -6.40
N VAL A 172 7.25 -12.64 -5.29
CA VAL A 172 8.33 -11.92 -4.64
C VAL A 172 9.55 -12.81 -4.44
N SER A 173 10.74 -12.21 -4.61
CA SER A 173 12.02 -12.80 -4.23
C SER A 173 12.90 -11.79 -3.50
N TRP A 174 13.81 -12.29 -2.61
CA TRP A 174 14.70 -11.44 -1.82
C TRP A 174 16.02 -12.13 -1.49
#